data_892b50b274d546faf1c15e56a6610468
#
_entry.id   892b50b274d546faf1c15e56a6610468
#
_cell.length_a   1.000
_cell.length_b   1.000
_cell.length_c   1.000
_cell.angle_alpha   90.00
_cell.angle_beta   90.00
_cell.angle_gamma   90.00
#
_symmetry.space_group_name_H-M   'P 1'
#
loop_
_entity.id
_entity.type
_entity.pdbx_description
1 polymer ?
#
loop_
_entity_poly.entity_id
_entity_poly.type
_entity_poly.pdbx_seq_one_letter_code
_entity_poly.pdbx_strand_id
1 'polypeptide(L)'
;LAQQAGAQIGKCFSISMNEYGGANTKASITYAFRPDTCNDAMRLPVFGGLLVDAEGGRFINEGFMCERCMFAAEPVVREGYHYAIADAAFMNRLATEPVSDFYGDARMKGMFDGIVLSDLLEQFDAAAEEGWAFKADTLAEVAEHFGLVNLVATVEEYNGYCESGSDEQFFKDAAYLNPVAEGPFYAVQSMPAGWLSLGGIKTNAAGQALDAHNHAVAGLYVAGADADLFTSPYY
;
A
#
# COMPACT_ATOMS: atom_id res chain seq x y z
N LEU A 1 22.05 18.65 -5.86
CA LEU A 1 23.52 18.64 -5.98
C LEU A 1 23.98 18.19 -7.36
N ALA A 2 23.57 17.00 -7.87
CA ALA A 2 24.02 16.50 -9.17
C ALA A 2 23.65 17.45 -10.33
N GLN A 3 22.43 18.00 -10.36
CA GLN A 3 22.04 19.02 -11.34
C GLN A 3 22.88 20.30 -11.24
N GLN A 4 23.21 20.73 -10.04
CA GLN A 4 24.09 21.89 -9.82
C GLN A 4 25.49 21.65 -10.35
N ALA A 5 25.93 20.39 -10.39
CA ALA A 5 27.18 19.98 -11.02
C ALA A 5 27.08 19.81 -12.54
N GLY A 6 25.93 20.08 -13.12
CA GLY A 6 25.69 20.00 -14.57
C GLY A 6 25.10 18.68 -15.07
N ALA A 7 24.79 17.75 -14.17
CA ALA A 7 24.19 16.48 -14.59
C ALA A 7 22.75 16.64 -15.05
N GLN A 8 22.38 15.92 -16.11
CA GLN A 8 21.03 15.86 -16.64
C GLN A 8 20.19 14.84 -15.87
N ILE A 9 18.99 15.23 -15.46
CA ILE A 9 17.96 14.29 -15.02
C ILE A 9 17.40 13.57 -16.23
N GLY A 10 17.32 12.25 -16.16
CA GLY A 10 16.64 11.42 -17.11
C GLY A 10 15.12 11.49 -16.93
N LYS A 11 14.43 10.51 -17.46
CA LYS A 11 12.99 10.41 -17.27
C LYS A 11 12.71 9.91 -15.84
N CYS A 12 12.14 10.77 -15.00
CA CYS A 12 11.55 10.36 -13.73
C CYS A 12 10.09 10.01 -13.97
N PHE A 13 9.71 8.75 -13.76
CA PHE A 13 8.37 8.31 -14.08
C PHE A 13 7.47 8.23 -12.85
N SER A 14 7.99 7.76 -11.73
CA SER A 14 7.18 7.47 -10.55
C SER A 14 8.07 7.27 -9.33
N ILE A 15 7.45 7.18 -8.19
CA ILE A 15 7.99 6.55 -7.00
C ILE A 15 7.67 5.07 -7.07
N SER A 16 8.58 4.22 -6.59
CA SER A 16 8.26 2.83 -6.33
C SER A 16 7.30 2.80 -5.15
N MET A 17 6.12 2.29 -5.38
CA MET A 17 5.09 2.23 -4.37
C MET A 17 5.09 0.84 -3.73
N ASN A 18 6.00 0.65 -2.81
CA ASN A 18 5.98 -0.53 -1.94
C ASN A 18 5.50 -0.20 -0.54
N GLU A 19 4.99 1.02 -0.34
CA GLU A 19 4.66 1.50 0.99
C GLU A 19 3.36 2.26 1.03
N TYR A 20 2.72 2.13 2.18
CA TYR A 20 1.59 2.94 2.60
C TYR A 20 2.01 3.76 3.80
N GLY A 21 1.54 4.99 3.87
CA GLY A 21 1.62 5.84 5.04
C GLY A 21 0.24 6.08 5.61
N GLY A 22 0.14 6.19 6.91
CA GLY A 22 -1.04 6.73 7.55
C GLY A 22 -1.22 8.19 7.13
N ALA A 23 -2.46 8.60 6.91
CA ALA A 23 -2.75 9.95 6.48
C ALA A 23 -2.27 10.97 7.51
N ASN A 24 -1.50 11.96 7.04
CA ASN A 24 -0.96 13.04 7.88
C ASN A 24 -0.04 12.61 9.03
N THR A 25 0.54 11.41 8.97
CA THR A 25 1.41 10.89 10.01
C THR A 25 2.79 10.49 9.45
N LYS A 26 3.68 10.07 10.33
CA LYS A 26 4.97 9.44 9.96
C LYS A 26 4.88 7.92 9.95
N ALA A 27 3.73 7.36 10.29
CA ALA A 27 3.54 5.92 10.27
C ALA A 27 3.69 5.36 8.85
N SER A 28 4.33 4.22 8.74
CA SER A 28 4.66 3.59 7.47
C SER A 28 4.73 2.07 7.66
N ILE A 29 4.55 1.32 6.59
CA ILE A 29 4.78 -0.13 6.59
C ILE A 29 6.26 -0.51 6.41
N THR A 30 7.18 0.44 6.35
CA THR A 30 8.62 0.19 6.19
C THR A 30 9.22 -0.52 7.40
N TYR A 31 8.77 -1.72 7.61
CA TYR A 31 9.00 -2.49 8.81
C TYR A 31 10.48 -2.84 9.04
N ALA A 32 11.17 -3.25 7.99
CA ALA A 32 12.52 -3.78 8.11
C ALA A 32 13.57 -2.70 8.40
N PHE A 33 13.28 -1.45 8.06
CA PHE A 33 14.26 -0.37 8.07
C PHE A 33 13.95 0.75 9.06
N ARG A 34 12.69 0.84 9.51
CA ARG A 34 12.24 1.86 10.45
C ARG A 34 11.20 1.31 11.42
N PRO A 35 11.57 0.41 12.31
CA PRO A 35 10.65 -0.19 13.27
C PRO A 35 10.02 0.83 14.21
N ASP A 36 10.72 1.95 14.46
CA ASP A 36 10.25 3.08 15.27
C ASP A 36 9.12 3.90 14.63
N THR A 37 8.93 3.77 13.32
CA THR A 37 7.86 4.45 12.58
C THR A 37 6.86 3.48 11.97
N CYS A 38 7.07 2.18 12.14
CA CYS A 38 6.15 1.16 11.66
C CYS A 38 4.95 1.06 12.59
N ASN A 39 3.77 0.98 11.98
CA ASN A 39 2.54 0.64 12.66
C ASN A 39 1.83 -0.46 11.87
N ASP A 40 1.57 -1.60 12.52
CA ASP A 40 1.02 -2.77 11.85
C ASP A 40 -0.40 -2.57 11.32
N ALA A 41 -1.14 -1.56 11.79
CA ALA A 41 -2.43 -1.18 11.21
C ALA A 41 -2.31 -0.79 9.72
N MET A 42 -1.14 -0.26 9.28
CA MET A 42 -0.85 0.01 7.87
C MET A 42 -0.77 -1.23 6.99
N ARG A 43 -0.77 -2.42 7.58
CA ARG A 43 -0.78 -3.67 6.83
C ARG A 43 -2.16 -4.08 6.35
N LEU A 44 -3.22 -3.50 6.92
CA LEU A 44 -4.58 -3.80 6.52
C LEU A 44 -4.83 -3.63 5.01
N PRO A 45 -4.37 -2.55 4.35
CA PRO A 45 -4.45 -2.42 2.90
C PRO A 45 -3.72 -3.51 2.13
N VAL A 46 -2.62 -4.04 2.68
CA VAL A 46 -1.74 -5.00 2.00
C VAL A 46 -2.26 -6.43 2.09
N PHE A 47 -2.89 -6.80 3.20
CA PHE A 47 -3.30 -8.18 3.46
C PHE A 47 -4.75 -8.51 3.11
N GLY A 48 -5.43 -7.65 2.39
CA GLY A 48 -6.74 -7.97 1.83
C GLY A 48 -7.92 -7.32 2.54
N GLY A 49 -7.69 -6.25 3.31
CA GLY A 49 -8.77 -5.33 3.67
C GLY A 49 -9.49 -4.83 2.41
N LEU A 50 -10.78 -4.61 2.50
CA LEU A 50 -11.56 -4.03 1.40
C LEU A 50 -11.08 -2.59 1.16
N LEU A 51 -10.60 -2.29 -0.03
CA LEU A 51 -10.11 -0.95 -0.37
C LEU A 51 -11.19 -0.12 -1.04
N VAL A 52 -11.43 1.05 -0.47
CA VAL A 52 -12.40 2.02 -0.99
C VAL A 52 -11.77 3.40 -1.15
N ASP A 53 -12.27 4.14 -2.13
CA ASP A 53 -11.92 5.53 -2.42
C ASP A 53 -12.50 6.51 -1.38
N ALA A 54 -12.33 7.80 -1.62
CA ALA A 54 -12.82 8.87 -0.73
C ALA A 54 -14.35 8.98 -0.65
N GLU A 55 -15.09 8.32 -1.55
CA GLU A 55 -16.54 8.25 -1.53
C GLU A 55 -17.06 6.92 -0.95
N GLY A 56 -16.16 5.98 -0.66
CA GLY A 56 -16.48 4.65 -0.14
C GLY A 56 -16.81 3.61 -1.20
N GLY A 57 -16.47 3.88 -2.48
CA GLY A 57 -16.57 2.93 -3.58
C GLY A 57 -15.31 2.08 -3.74
N ARG A 58 -15.42 0.82 -4.17
CA ARG A 58 -14.25 0.03 -4.55
C ARG A 58 -13.61 0.60 -5.82
N PHE A 59 -12.30 0.57 -5.89
CA PHE A 59 -11.54 1.10 -7.05
C PHE A 59 -10.50 0.13 -7.59
N ILE A 60 -10.32 -1.03 -6.97
CA ILE A 60 -9.25 -1.99 -7.32
C ILE A 60 -9.65 -3.42 -6.96
N ASN A 61 -8.97 -4.37 -7.61
CA ASN A 61 -8.87 -5.74 -7.12
C ASN A 61 -7.82 -5.81 -6.00
N GLU A 62 -8.25 -5.94 -4.77
CA GLU A 62 -7.37 -5.95 -3.59
C GLU A 62 -6.45 -7.18 -3.54
N GLY A 63 -6.75 -8.24 -4.28
CA GLY A 63 -5.87 -9.39 -4.45
C GLY A 63 -4.51 -9.01 -5.03
N PHE A 64 -4.43 -7.95 -5.84
CA PHE A 64 -3.15 -7.43 -6.34
C PHE A 64 -2.21 -6.96 -5.22
N MET A 65 -2.77 -6.52 -4.09
CA MET A 65 -1.99 -6.15 -2.92
C MET A 65 -1.34 -7.38 -2.28
N CYS A 66 -2.07 -8.49 -2.19
CA CYS A 66 -1.61 -9.74 -1.60
C CYS A 66 -0.65 -10.51 -2.52
N GLU A 67 -0.77 -10.33 -3.83
CA GLU A 67 0.07 -10.99 -4.83
C GLU A 67 1.35 -10.20 -5.09
N ARG A 68 1.20 -9.04 -5.72
CA ARG A 68 2.30 -8.15 -6.08
C ARG A 68 1.83 -6.72 -6.01
N CYS A 69 2.16 -6.03 -4.95
CA CYS A 69 1.77 -4.63 -4.72
C CYS A 69 1.99 -3.70 -5.93
N MET A 70 2.97 -4.01 -6.78
CA MET A 70 3.26 -3.23 -7.98
C MET A 70 2.08 -3.13 -8.96
N PHE A 71 1.21 -4.13 -9.02
CA PHE A 71 0.02 -4.09 -9.88
C PHE A 71 -1.06 -3.15 -9.34
N ALA A 72 -0.99 -2.84 -8.06
CA ALA A 72 -1.87 -1.88 -7.41
C ALA A 72 -1.36 -0.44 -7.48
N ALA A 73 -0.12 -0.21 -7.91
CA ALA A 73 0.55 1.07 -7.81
C ALA A 73 -0.19 2.20 -8.52
N GLU A 74 -0.58 2.00 -9.78
CA GLU A 74 -1.25 3.04 -10.56
C GLU A 74 -2.63 3.42 -9.97
N PRO A 75 -3.55 2.48 -9.72
CA PRO A 75 -4.83 2.83 -9.11
C PRO A 75 -4.67 3.54 -7.76
N VAL A 76 -3.80 3.05 -6.88
CA VAL A 76 -3.61 3.63 -5.55
C VAL A 76 -2.99 5.03 -5.62
N VAL A 77 -2.01 5.26 -6.51
CA VAL A 77 -1.43 6.59 -6.70
C VAL A 77 -2.45 7.56 -7.30
N ARG A 78 -3.31 7.08 -8.18
CA ARG A 78 -4.37 7.90 -8.79
C ARG A 78 -5.41 8.33 -7.77
N GLU A 79 -5.85 7.41 -6.89
CA GLU A 79 -6.82 7.73 -5.84
C GLU A 79 -6.21 8.62 -4.74
N GLY A 80 -4.94 8.49 -4.45
CA GLY A 80 -4.28 9.23 -3.38
C GLY A 80 -4.72 8.72 -2.01
N TYR A 81 -5.56 9.47 -1.29
CA TYR A 81 -6.16 8.96 -0.05
C TYR A 81 -7.20 7.88 -0.36
N HIS A 82 -7.09 6.78 0.35
CA HIS A 82 -8.02 5.65 0.28
C HIS A 82 -8.14 4.99 1.64
N TYR A 83 -9.10 4.10 1.78
CA TYR A 83 -9.42 3.49 3.06
C TYR A 83 -9.41 1.97 2.92
N ALA A 84 -8.85 1.30 3.93
CA ALA A 84 -8.95 -0.14 4.07
C ALA A 84 -9.94 -0.47 5.17
N ILE A 85 -10.92 -1.29 4.86
CA ILE A 85 -12.01 -1.66 5.75
C ILE A 85 -11.91 -3.16 6.08
N ALA A 86 -12.09 -3.50 7.34
CA ALA A 86 -12.14 -4.88 7.80
C ALA A 86 -13.16 -5.05 8.93
N ASP A 87 -13.55 -6.28 9.17
CA ASP A 87 -14.34 -6.67 10.33
C ASP A 87 -13.48 -7.27 11.45
N ALA A 88 -14.12 -7.59 12.56
CA ALA A 88 -13.44 -8.16 13.73
C ALA A 88 -12.82 -9.53 13.43
N ALA A 89 -13.46 -10.35 12.61
CA ALA A 89 -12.96 -11.69 12.27
C ALA A 89 -11.67 -11.60 11.48
N PHE A 90 -11.61 -10.73 10.46
CA PHE A 90 -10.42 -10.51 9.66
C PHE A 90 -9.27 -9.91 10.49
N MET A 91 -9.55 -8.92 11.34
CA MET A 91 -8.54 -8.32 12.21
C MET A 91 -7.96 -9.33 13.21
N ASN A 92 -8.79 -10.22 13.77
CA ASN A 92 -8.31 -11.30 14.64
C ASN A 92 -7.42 -12.28 13.89
N ARG A 93 -7.76 -12.64 12.65
CA ARG A 93 -6.91 -13.48 11.82
C ARG A 93 -5.55 -12.83 11.57
N LEU A 94 -5.51 -11.56 11.18
CA LEU A 94 -4.26 -10.82 10.97
C LEU A 94 -3.39 -10.76 12.24
N ALA A 95 -4.00 -10.68 13.42
CA ALA A 95 -3.29 -10.63 14.69
C ALA A 95 -2.78 -11.99 15.20
N THR A 96 -3.30 -13.10 14.69
CA THR A 96 -3.04 -14.45 15.25
C THR A 96 -2.47 -15.45 14.26
N GLU A 97 -2.73 -15.29 12.96
CA GLU A 97 -2.22 -16.16 11.90
C GLU A 97 -0.89 -15.64 11.35
N PRO A 98 -0.02 -16.51 10.83
CA PRO A 98 1.21 -16.07 10.17
C PRO A 98 0.92 -15.15 8.99
N VAL A 99 1.65 -14.06 8.88
CA VAL A 99 1.54 -13.08 7.78
C VAL A 99 1.70 -13.76 6.41
N SER A 100 2.52 -14.81 6.33
CA SER A 100 2.71 -15.60 5.11
C SER A 100 1.43 -16.20 4.56
N ASP A 101 0.40 -16.43 5.38
CA ASP A 101 -0.85 -17.06 4.95
C ASP A 101 -1.75 -16.11 4.17
N PHE A 102 -1.49 -14.80 4.25
CA PHE A 102 -2.21 -13.76 3.51
C PHE A 102 -1.60 -13.44 2.14
N TYR A 103 -0.45 -14.02 1.79
CA TYR A 103 0.17 -13.83 0.48
C TYR A 103 -0.09 -15.01 -0.46
N GLY A 104 -0.33 -14.73 -1.73
CA GLY A 104 -0.35 -15.73 -2.80
C GLY A 104 1.05 -16.02 -3.36
N ASP A 105 1.89 -14.98 -3.48
CA ASP A 105 3.23 -15.10 -4.05
C ASP A 105 4.20 -15.87 -3.13
N ALA A 106 4.82 -16.91 -3.67
CA ALA A 106 5.70 -17.79 -2.91
C ALA A 106 6.94 -17.11 -2.33
N ARG A 107 7.45 -16.05 -3.01
CA ARG A 107 8.59 -15.27 -2.53
C ARG A 107 8.20 -14.44 -1.32
N MET A 108 7.01 -13.82 -1.36
CA MET A 108 6.48 -13.04 -0.25
C MET A 108 6.20 -13.94 0.95
N LYS A 109 5.62 -15.14 0.73
CA LYS A 109 5.46 -16.15 1.79
C LYS A 109 6.78 -16.47 2.47
N GLY A 110 7.83 -16.77 1.71
CA GLY A 110 9.15 -17.06 2.26
C GLY A 110 9.81 -15.89 3.00
N MET A 111 9.54 -14.65 2.57
CA MET A 111 10.09 -13.45 3.22
C MET A 111 9.46 -13.19 4.59
N PHE A 112 8.18 -13.52 4.76
CA PHE A 112 7.39 -13.25 5.95
C PHE A 112 7.04 -14.51 6.75
N ASP A 113 7.72 -15.61 6.49
CA ASP A 113 7.50 -16.87 7.20
C ASP A 113 7.71 -16.72 8.72
N GLY A 114 6.76 -17.24 9.47
CA GLY A 114 6.78 -17.22 10.94
C GLY A 114 6.52 -15.86 11.61
N ILE A 115 6.24 -14.81 10.84
CA ILE A 115 5.86 -13.50 11.41
C ILE A 115 4.37 -13.49 11.73
N VAL A 116 4.04 -13.09 12.96
CA VAL A 116 2.67 -12.87 13.46
C VAL A 116 2.56 -11.45 13.99
N LEU A 117 1.49 -10.74 13.66
CA LEU A 117 1.27 -9.35 14.07
C LEU A 117 0.57 -9.29 15.44
N SER A 118 1.17 -9.86 16.48
CA SER A 118 0.55 -9.99 17.81
C SER A 118 0.10 -8.67 18.43
N ASP A 119 0.77 -7.56 18.07
CA ASP A 119 0.51 -6.24 18.64
C ASP A 119 -0.41 -5.39 17.74
N LEU A 120 -0.99 -5.99 16.66
CA LEU A 120 -1.79 -5.28 15.66
C LEU A 120 -2.92 -4.46 16.28
N LEU A 121 -3.66 -5.04 17.21
CA LEU A 121 -4.83 -4.36 17.80
C LEU A 121 -4.41 -3.18 18.69
N GLU A 122 -3.32 -3.32 19.45
CA GLU A 122 -2.76 -2.23 20.26
C GLU A 122 -2.24 -1.10 19.35
N GLN A 123 -1.54 -1.46 18.29
CA GLN A 123 -1.03 -0.50 17.32
C GLN A 123 -2.16 0.17 16.53
N PHE A 124 -3.28 -0.53 16.29
CA PHE A 124 -4.48 0.07 15.70
C PHE A 124 -5.08 1.13 16.62
N ASP A 125 -5.17 0.86 17.92
CA ASP A 125 -5.68 1.83 18.91
C ASP A 125 -4.79 3.09 18.92
N ALA A 126 -3.46 2.93 18.87
CA ALA A 126 -2.54 4.07 18.72
C ALA A 126 -2.75 4.85 17.41
N ALA A 127 -3.01 4.16 16.30
CA ALA A 127 -3.34 4.78 15.03
C ALA A 127 -4.66 5.56 15.08
N ALA A 128 -5.62 5.08 15.84
CA ALA A 128 -6.90 5.76 16.07
C ALA A 128 -6.71 7.04 16.90
N GLU A 129 -5.84 7.03 17.90
CA GLU A 129 -5.47 8.24 18.67
C GLU A 129 -4.78 9.29 17.78
N GLU A 130 -3.98 8.86 16.81
CA GLU A 130 -3.37 9.75 15.81
C GLU A 130 -4.36 10.25 14.74
N GLY A 131 -5.56 9.66 14.65
CA GLY A 131 -6.66 10.10 13.78
C GLY A 131 -6.63 9.59 12.35
N TRP A 132 -5.78 8.61 12.02
CA TRP A 132 -5.76 7.97 10.70
C TRP A 132 -6.35 6.54 10.67
N ALA A 133 -6.81 6.06 11.82
CA ALA A 133 -7.60 4.83 11.93
C ALA A 133 -8.86 5.11 12.75
N PHE A 134 -9.88 4.28 12.55
CA PHE A 134 -11.14 4.39 13.29
C PHE A 134 -11.78 3.02 13.47
N LYS A 135 -12.35 2.80 14.65
CA LYS A 135 -13.06 1.58 15.01
C LYS A 135 -14.46 1.92 15.47
N ALA A 136 -15.45 1.21 15.00
CA ALA A 136 -16.84 1.43 15.35
C ALA A 136 -17.65 0.13 15.38
N ASP A 137 -18.80 0.14 16.03
CA ASP A 137 -19.69 -1.01 16.10
C ASP A 137 -20.46 -1.21 14.78
N THR A 138 -20.63 -0.16 13.98
CA THR A 138 -21.36 -0.20 12.72
C THR A 138 -20.58 0.42 11.56
N LEU A 139 -20.85 -0.07 10.34
CA LEU A 139 -20.31 0.53 9.10
C LEU A 139 -20.82 1.96 8.87
N ALA A 140 -22.03 2.28 9.36
CA ALA A 140 -22.57 3.63 9.24
C ALA A 140 -21.75 4.65 10.04
N GLU A 141 -21.27 4.28 11.22
CA GLU A 141 -20.37 5.13 12.01
C GLU A 141 -19.02 5.32 11.33
N VAL A 142 -18.46 4.28 10.71
CA VAL A 142 -17.24 4.38 9.90
C VAL A 142 -17.47 5.32 8.70
N ALA A 143 -18.59 5.17 8.01
CA ALA A 143 -18.97 6.01 6.88
C ALA A 143 -19.13 7.47 7.28
N GLU A 144 -19.79 7.75 8.40
CA GLU A 144 -19.96 9.12 8.93
C GLU A 144 -18.63 9.74 9.31
N HIS A 145 -17.76 8.98 10.00
CA HIS A 145 -16.48 9.48 10.49
C HIS A 145 -15.56 9.97 9.36
N PHE A 146 -15.48 9.21 8.27
CA PHE A 146 -14.60 9.54 7.13
C PHE A 146 -15.32 10.19 5.95
N GLY A 147 -16.65 10.32 5.99
CA GLY A 147 -17.44 10.87 4.89
C GLY A 147 -17.63 9.92 3.71
N LEU A 148 -17.56 8.61 3.91
CA LEU A 148 -17.61 7.57 2.88
C LEU A 148 -19.08 7.24 2.52
N VAL A 149 -19.72 8.09 1.75
CA VAL A 149 -21.16 8.07 1.50
C VAL A 149 -21.69 6.76 0.87
N ASN A 150 -20.83 6.03 0.15
CA ASN A 150 -21.19 4.78 -0.53
C ASN A 150 -20.80 3.53 0.27
N LEU A 151 -20.08 3.65 1.40
CA LEU A 151 -19.42 2.53 2.08
C LEU A 151 -20.38 1.38 2.40
N VAL A 152 -21.54 1.68 2.99
CA VAL A 152 -22.48 0.64 3.42
C VAL A 152 -22.99 -0.18 2.23
N ALA A 153 -23.38 0.48 1.14
CA ALA A 153 -23.83 -0.19 -0.08
C ALA A 153 -22.68 -0.99 -0.74
N THR A 154 -21.48 -0.43 -0.76
CA THR A 154 -20.27 -1.10 -1.29
C THR A 154 -19.96 -2.38 -0.53
N VAL A 155 -20.04 -2.35 0.81
CA VAL A 155 -19.81 -3.54 1.64
C VAL A 155 -20.90 -4.59 1.45
N GLU A 156 -22.16 -4.17 1.34
CA GLU A 156 -23.28 -5.10 1.08
C GLU A 156 -23.07 -5.83 -0.26
N GLU A 157 -22.74 -5.12 -1.32
CA GLU A 157 -22.43 -5.69 -2.63
C GLU A 157 -21.21 -6.63 -2.57
N TYR A 158 -20.13 -6.19 -1.93
CA TYR A 158 -18.90 -6.98 -1.78
C TYR A 158 -19.14 -8.28 -0.99
N ASN A 159 -19.93 -8.23 0.07
CA ASN A 159 -20.28 -9.42 0.83
C ASN A 159 -21.09 -10.42 -0.02
N GLY A 160 -21.92 -9.95 -0.94
CA GLY A 160 -22.58 -10.82 -1.92
C GLY A 160 -21.58 -11.55 -2.83
N TYR A 161 -20.46 -10.90 -3.22
CA TYR A 161 -19.37 -11.57 -3.93
C TYR A 161 -18.64 -12.60 -3.07
N CYS A 162 -18.44 -12.30 -1.78
CA CYS A 162 -17.86 -13.26 -0.85
C CYS A 162 -18.74 -14.51 -0.68
N GLU A 163 -20.06 -14.35 -0.58
CA GLU A 163 -21.03 -15.45 -0.46
C GLU A 163 -21.08 -16.31 -1.74
N SER A 164 -21.06 -15.67 -2.92
CA SER A 164 -21.08 -16.37 -4.20
C SER A 164 -19.73 -17.00 -4.57
N GLY A 165 -18.64 -16.52 -3.95
CA GLY A 165 -17.26 -16.89 -4.30
C GLY A 165 -16.81 -16.30 -5.65
N SER A 166 -17.50 -15.27 -6.17
CA SER A 166 -17.20 -14.64 -7.46
C SER A 166 -17.33 -13.13 -7.39
N ASP A 167 -16.24 -12.42 -7.54
CA ASP A 167 -16.22 -10.96 -7.65
C ASP A 167 -16.49 -10.54 -9.10
N GLU A 168 -17.69 -10.05 -9.37
CA GLU A 168 -18.11 -9.63 -10.71
C GLU A 168 -17.61 -8.22 -11.06
N GLN A 169 -17.16 -7.44 -10.08
CA GLN A 169 -16.74 -6.05 -10.28
C GLN A 169 -15.27 -5.94 -10.67
N PHE A 170 -14.38 -6.59 -9.92
CA PHE A 170 -12.92 -6.50 -10.13
C PHE A 170 -12.25 -7.86 -10.35
N PHE A 171 -13.01 -8.95 -10.39
CA PHE A 171 -12.50 -10.31 -10.64
C PHE A 171 -11.44 -10.74 -9.62
N LYS A 172 -11.63 -10.37 -8.35
CA LYS A 172 -10.77 -10.78 -7.25
C LYS A 172 -10.88 -12.28 -7.05
N ASP A 173 -9.75 -12.96 -6.93
CA ASP A 173 -9.73 -14.41 -6.69
C ASP A 173 -10.46 -14.75 -5.40
N ALA A 174 -11.24 -15.84 -5.43
CA ALA A 174 -12.01 -16.32 -4.30
C ALA A 174 -11.17 -16.55 -3.03
N ALA A 175 -9.89 -16.89 -3.18
CA ALA A 175 -8.95 -17.08 -2.08
C ALA A 175 -8.71 -15.79 -1.27
N TYR A 176 -8.97 -14.61 -1.85
CA TYR A 176 -8.78 -13.30 -1.22
C TYR A 176 -10.10 -12.61 -0.85
N LEU A 177 -11.24 -13.25 -1.08
CA LEU A 177 -12.54 -12.73 -0.69
C LEU A 177 -12.72 -12.88 0.83
N ASN A 178 -12.54 -11.79 1.56
CA ASN A 178 -12.75 -11.73 3.00
C ASN A 178 -13.97 -10.85 3.26
N PRO A 179 -15.08 -11.39 3.79
CA PRO A 179 -16.27 -10.59 4.06
C PRO A 179 -16.01 -9.52 5.13
N VAL A 180 -16.79 -8.46 5.08
CA VAL A 180 -16.83 -7.40 6.09
C VAL A 180 -18.22 -7.43 6.70
N ALA A 181 -18.47 -8.40 7.62
CA ALA A 181 -19.81 -8.77 8.02
C ALA A 181 -20.17 -8.42 9.46
N GLU A 182 -19.26 -8.59 10.40
CA GLU A 182 -19.56 -8.46 11.81
C GLU A 182 -18.66 -7.47 12.53
N GLY A 183 -19.28 -6.50 13.24
CA GLY A 183 -18.55 -5.52 14.04
C GLY A 183 -17.81 -6.11 15.26
N PRO A 184 -16.91 -5.36 15.86
CA PRO A 184 -16.53 -4.01 15.43
C PRO A 184 -15.83 -3.98 14.09
N PHE A 185 -16.06 -2.89 13.35
CA PHE A 185 -15.44 -2.61 12.06
C PHE A 185 -14.23 -1.72 12.26
N TYR A 186 -13.22 -1.96 11.45
CA TYR A 186 -11.94 -1.27 11.50
C TYR A 186 -11.70 -0.59 10.15
N ALA A 187 -11.31 0.68 10.18
CA ALA A 187 -10.99 1.45 9.00
C ALA A 187 -9.64 2.15 9.17
N VAL A 188 -8.80 2.08 8.15
CA VAL A 188 -7.50 2.75 8.10
C VAL A 188 -7.49 3.69 6.91
N GLN A 189 -7.27 4.97 7.16
CA GLN A 189 -6.99 5.93 6.10
C GLN A 189 -5.53 5.87 5.72
N SER A 190 -5.26 5.55 4.47
CA SER A 190 -3.92 5.41 3.93
C SER A 190 -3.69 6.28 2.71
N MET A 191 -2.43 6.47 2.39
CA MET A 191 -1.97 7.16 1.21
C MET A 191 -0.76 6.43 0.61
N PRO A 192 -0.50 6.57 -0.70
CA PRO A 192 0.71 6.03 -1.28
C PRO A 192 1.94 6.69 -0.68
N ALA A 193 2.93 5.90 -0.35
CA ALA A 193 4.24 6.36 0.08
C ALA A 193 5.33 5.82 -0.84
N GLY A 194 6.47 6.50 -0.91
CA GLY A 194 7.57 6.12 -1.80
C GLY A 194 8.70 5.43 -1.05
N TRP A 195 9.12 4.31 -1.57
CA TRP A 195 10.37 3.65 -1.15
C TRP A 195 11.57 4.28 -1.83
N LEU A 196 11.50 4.46 -3.14
CA LEU A 196 12.54 5.03 -3.97
C LEU A 196 11.94 5.70 -5.21
N SER A 197 12.71 6.55 -5.86
CA SER A 197 12.33 7.10 -7.16
C SER A 197 12.69 6.14 -8.29
N LEU A 198 11.89 6.14 -9.34
CA LEU A 198 12.20 5.49 -10.61
C LEU A 198 12.63 6.53 -11.62
N GLY A 199 13.75 6.29 -12.27
CA GLY A 199 14.47 7.28 -13.02
C GLY A 199 15.47 8.03 -12.14
N GLY A 200 16.20 8.96 -12.68
CA GLY A 200 17.22 9.68 -11.93
C GLY A 200 18.18 10.43 -12.83
N ILE A 201 19.44 10.42 -12.49
CA ILE A 201 20.49 11.06 -13.25
C ILE A 201 20.88 10.18 -14.44
N LYS A 202 20.95 10.77 -15.64
CA LYS A 202 21.47 10.05 -16.81
C LYS A 202 22.89 9.61 -16.60
N THR A 203 23.16 8.35 -16.93
CA THR A 203 24.49 7.75 -16.79
C THR A 203 24.91 7.04 -18.07
N ASN A 204 26.21 6.87 -18.25
CA ASN A 204 26.78 5.95 -19.23
C ASN A 204 27.02 4.56 -18.62
N ALA A 205 27.48 3.61 -19.42
CA ALA A 205 27.75 2.25 -18.97
C ALA A 205 28.86 2.14 -17.89
N ALA A 206 29.66 3.18 -17.70
CA ALA A 206 30.64 3.26 -16.62
C ALA A 206 30.08 3.88 -15.33
N GLY A 207 28.79 4.21 -15.28
CA GLY A 207 28.13 4.83 -14.12
C GLY A 207 28.46 6.33 -13.98
N GLN A 208 29.08 6.96 -14.95
CA GLN A 208 29.36 8.40 -14.92
C GLN A 208 28.11 9.19 -15.25
N ALA A 209 27.79 10.22 -14.48
CA ALA A 209 26.70 11.15 -14.77
C ALA A 209 26.95 11.88 -16.10
N LEU A 210 25.89 12.10 -16.86
CA LEU A 210 25.97 12.81 -18.15
C LEU A 210 25.34 14.20 -18.05
N ASP A 211 25.91 15.16 -18.77
CA ASP A 211 25.34 16.49 -18.96
C ASP A 211 24.24 16.50 -20.08
N ALA A 212 23.71 17.66 -20.35
CA ALA A 212 22.68 17.84 -21.38
C ALA A 212 23.15 17.50 -22.83
N HIS A 213 24.46 17.42 -23.04
CA HIS A 213 25.09 17.05 -24.31
C HIS A 213 25.58 15.61 -24.35
N ASN A 214 25.25 14.82 -23.31
CA ASN A 214 25.69 13.43 -23.08
C ASN A 214 27.22 13.30 -22.87
N HIS A 215 27.90 14.34 -22.42
CA HIS A 215 29.28 14.26 -22.00
C HIS A 215 29.34 13.88 -20.51
N ALA A 216 30.35 13.10 -20.13
CA ALA A 216 30.54 12.73 -18.73
C ALA A 216 30.89 13.95 -17.86
N VAL A 217 30.16 14.13 -16.77
CA VAL A 217 30.48 15.12 -15.74
C VAL A 217 31.67 14.59 -14.93
N ALA A 218 32.79 15.30 -14.98
CA ALA A 218 34.03 14.83 -14.38
C ALA A 218 33.90 14.58 -12.86
N GLY A 219 34.27 13.39 -12.42
CA GLY A 219 34.27 13.00 -11.02
C GLY A 219 32.91 12.67 -10.43
N LEU A 220 31.79 12.72 -11.21
CA LEU A 220 30.46 12.41 -10.74
C LEU A 220 30.00 11.04 -11.27
N TYR A 221 29.72 10.14 -10.32
CA TYR A 221 29.19 8.80 -10.57
C TYR A 221 27.86 8.61 -9.88
N VAL A 222 26.95 7.86 -10.50
CA VAL A 222 25.62 7.58 -9.95
C VAL A 222 25.32 6.09 -10.10
N ALA A 223 24.74 5.51 -9.08
CA ALA A 223 24.40 4.10 -9.05
C ALA A 223 23.05 3.87 -8.34
N GLY A 224 22.50 2.65 -8.49
CA GLY A 224 21.24 2.27 -7.87
C GLY A 224 20.06 3.04 -8.41
N ALA A 225 19.07 3.31 -7.56
CA ALA A 225 17.82 3.98 -7.92
C ALA A 225 17.98 5.45 -8.33
N ASP A 226 19.11 6.08 -7.98
CA ASP A 226 19.42 7.46 -8.38
C ASP A 226 19.91 7.57 -9.83
N ALA A 227 20.28 6.45 -10.44
CA ALA A 227 20.66 6.39 -11.84
C ALA A 227 19.41 6.13 -12.71
N ASP A 228 19.36 6.74 -13.90
CA ASP A 228 18.29 6.52 -14.90
C ASP A 228 18.41 5.14 -15.58
N LEU A 229 18.43 4.08 -14.75
CA LEU A 229 18.52 2.69 -15.18
C LEU A 229 17.18 1.98 -15.13
N PHE A 230 16.29 2.41 -14.24
CA PHE A 230 14.93 1.88 -14.11
C PHE A 230 13.97 2.82 -14.82
N THR A 231 13.58 2.44 -16.02
CA THR A 231 12.76 3.27 -16.91
C THR A 231 11.33 2.77 -17.06
N SER A 232 10.95 1.74 -16.29
CA SER A 232 9.58 1.25 -16.27
C SER A 232 8.70 2.14 -15.40
N PRO A 233 7.52 2.57 -15.88
CA PRO A 233 6.54 3.27 -15.03
C PRO A 233 5.89 2.35 -13.99
N TYR A 234 6.18 1.06 -14.02
CA TYR A 234 5.61 0.05 -13.15
C TYR A 234 6.73 -0.76 -12.49
N TYR A 235 6.94 -0.48 -11.24
CA TYR A 235 7.85 -1.26 -10.40
C TYR A 235 7.24 -1.48 -9.03
#